data_4651c7c33640df8f97f851004426b4f9
#
_entry.id   4651c7c33640df8f97f851004426b4f9
#
_cell.length_a   1.000
_cell.length_b   1.000
_cell.length_c   1.000
_cell.angle_alpha   90.00
_cell.angle_beta   90.00
_cell.angle_gamma   90.00
#
_symmetry.space_group_name_H-M   'P 1'
#
loop_
_entity.id
_entity.type
_entity.pdbx_description
1 polymer ?
#
loop_
_entity_poly.entity_id
_entity_poly.type
_entity_poly.pdbx_seq_one_letter_code
_entity_poly.pdbx_strand_id
1 'polypeptide(L)'
;GSEVGKGESFKIENEVIELSAQYDFGEIHVSIENNIGFVNEQGKFTDVRIDEFKKQNFWKKINELGVWNWHSKYPHKEPKYQPPTCQVNWNLKIINHDKAKYCSGYYFFPRNFKKFIKELSDLMGVEINID
;
A
#
# COMPACT_ATOMS: atom_id res chain seq x y z
N GLY A 1 -31.63 -9.37 -10.78
CA GLY A 1 -31.45 -8.99 -10.68
C GLY A 1 -31.31 -9.01 -10.51
N SER A 2 -31.36 -8.98 -10.65
CA SER A 2 -31.07 -8.61 -10.52
C SER A 2 -30.82 -8.55 -10.14
N GLU A 3 -30.74 -8.49 -10.13
CA GLU A 3 -30.35 -8.15 -9.77
C GLU A 3 -29.87 -8.12 -9.35
N VAL A 4 -29.85 -8.35 -9.41
CA VAL A 4 -29.30 -8.02 -9.09
C VAL A 4 -28.82 -8.08 -8.83
N GLY A 5 -28.79 -8.11 -8.83
CA GLY A 5 -28.17 -7.75 -8.65
C GLY A 5 -27.66 -7.96 -8.43
N LYS A 6 -27.46 -7.99 -8.32
CA LYS A 6 -26.97 -7.96 -8.33
C LYS A 6 -26.19 -7.70 -7.92
N GLY A 7 -26.08 -7.74 -7.78
CA GLY A 7 -25.29 -7.23 -7.55
C GLY A 7 -24.48 -7.47 -7.36
N GLU A 8 -24.26 -7.63 -7.27
CA GLU A 8 -23.61 -7.67 -7.39
C GLU A 8 -22.69 -7.52 -7.55
N SER A 9 -22.66 -7.57 -7.87
CA SER A 9 -21.82 -7.28 -8.18
C SER A 9 -21.13 -6.73 -8.00
N PHE A 10 -21.15 -6.62 -7.80
CA PHE A 10 -20.41 -6.01 -7.66
C PHE A 10 -19.44 -5.86 -7.34
N LYS A 11 -19.04 -5.85 -7.51
CA LYS A 11 -18.24 -5.93 -7.03
C LYS A 11 -17.25 -5.88 -6.75
N ILE A 12 -17.32 -6.08 -6.62
CA ILE A 12 -16.26 -6.41 -6.19
C ILE A 12 -14.91 -6.65 -6.87
N GLU A 13 -14.70 -6.26 -8.04
CA GLU A 13 -13.43 -6.35 -8.70
C GLU A 13 -12.58 -5.19 -8.40
N ASN A 14 -12.50 -4.83 -7.15
CA ASN A 14 -11.74 -3.66 -6.76
C ASN A 14 -10.26 -3.94 -6.71
N GLU A 15 -9.51 -2.95 -7.08
CA GLU A 15 -8.08 -2.91 -6.89
C GLU A 15 -7.83 -1.74 -5.95
N VAL A 16 -7.41 -2.05 -4.73
CA VAL A 16 -7.26 -1.05 -3.69
C VAL A 16 -5.88 -1.15 -3.08
N ILE A 17 -5.22 -0.02 -2.92
CA ILE A 17 -3.96 0.08 -2.19
C ILE A 17 -4.10 1.25 -1.24
N GLU A 18 -3.93 0.99 0.05
CA GLU A 18 -3.93 2.05 1.06
C GLU A 18 -2.68 1.89 1.88
N LEU A 19 -1.87 2.92 1.89
CA LEU A 19 -0.64 2.94 2.66
C LEU A 19 -0.63 4.20 3.49
N SER A 20 -0.38 4.06 4.78
CA SER A 20 -0.22 5.22 5.64
C SER A 20 1.01 5.01 6.51
N ALA A 21 1.69 6.09 6.80
CA ALA A 21 2.85 6.05 7.67
C ALA A 21 2.89 7.33 8.48
N GLN A 22 3.24 7.20 9.73
CA GLN A 22 3.38 8.33 10.64
C GLN A 22 4.80 8.36 11.16
N TYR A 23 5.40 9.53 11.11
CA TYR A 23 6.75 9.77 11.64
C TYR A 23 6.68 10.81 12.74
N ASP A 24 7.84 11.07 13.35
CA ASP A 24 7.93 12.15 14.35
C ASP A 24 7.59 13.50 13.74
N PHE A 25 7.83 13.68 12.46
CA PHE A 25 7.68 14.98 11.80
C PHE A 25 6.47 15.11 10.90
N GLY A 26 5.64 14.08 10.81
CA GLY A 26 4.48 14.18 9.94
C GLY A 26 3.96 12.82 9.55
N GLU A 27 3.12 12.85 8.51
CA GLU A 27 2.50 11.62 8.04
C GLU A 27 2.28 11.66 6.54
N ILE A 28 2.12 10.49 5.96
CA ILE A 28 1.82 10.36 4.55
C ILE A 28 0.72 9.30 4.38
N HIS A 29 -0.22 9.59 3.48
CA HIS A 29 -1.27 8.67 3.09
C HIS A 29 -1.26 8.51 1.60
N VAL A 30 -1.27 7.27 1.13
CA VAL A 30 -1.38 6.97 -0.28
C VAL A 30 -2.58 6.05 -0.44
N SER A 31 -3.45 6.39 -1.37
CA SER A 31 -4.66 5.61 -1.61
C SER A 31 -4.85 5.44 -3.11
N ILE A 32 -5.07 4.23 -3.54
CA ILE A 32 -5.41 3.94 -4.92
C ILE A 32 -6.66 3.08 -4.90
N GLU A 33 -7.67 3.52 -5.64
CA GLU A 33 -8.87 2.74 -5.83
C GLU A 33 -9.15 2.71 -7.32
N ASN A 34 -9.03 1.51 -7.88
CA ASN A 34 -9.17 1.29 -9.31
C ASN A 34 -8.17 2.15 -10.08
N ASN A 35 -8.59 3.17 -10.79
CA ASN A 35 -7.68 3.96 -11.64
C ASN A 35 -7.41 5.35 -11.10
N ILE A 36 -7.76 5.62 -9.86
CA ILE A 36 -7.54 6.93 -9.27
C ILE A 36 -6.65 6.80 -8.05
N GLY A 37 -5.58 7.57 -8.04
CA GLY A 37 -4.64 7.60 -6.93
C GLY A 37 -4.73 8.92 -6.20
N PHE A 38 -4.37 8.89 -4.93
CA PHE A 38 -4.46 10.04 -4.06
C PHE A 38 -3.30 9.99 -3.07
N VAL A 39 -2.57 11.09 -2.96
CA VAL A 39 -1.48 11.21 -2.01
C VAL A 39 -1.72 12.41 -1.12
N ASN A 40 -1.67 12.20 0.18
CA ASN A 40 -1.72 13.27 1.15
C ASN A 40 -0.44 13.21 1.97
N GLU A 41 0.42 14.19 1.78
CA GLU A 41 1.68 14.26 2.51
C GLU A 41 1.67 15.52 3.33
N GLN A 42 1.50 15.37 4.65
CA GLN A 42 1.51 16.48 5.61
C GLN A 42 0.53 17.58 5.21
N GLY A 43 -0.67 17.18 4.81
CA GLY A 43 -1.72 18.12 4.44
C GLY A 43 -1.68 18.59 3.00
N LYS A 44 -0.68 18.17 2.25
CA LYS A 44 -0.58 18.51 0.84
C LYS A 44 -1.19 17.36 0.02
N PHE A 45 -2.20 17.68 -0.77
CA PHE A 45 -2.98 16.70 -1.51
C PHE A 45 -2.58 16.66 -2.98
N THR A 46 -2.49 15.47 -3.52
CA THR A 46 -2.23 15.28 -4.94
C THR A 46 -3.11 14.15 -5.45
N ASP A 47 -3.86 14.41 -6.53
CA ASP A 47 -4.67 13.41 -7.20
C ASP A 47 -3.94 12.94 -8.44
N VAL A 48 -4.00 11.65 -8.73
CA VAL A 48 -3.32 11.08 -9.87
C VAL A 48 -4.27 10.12 -10.57
N ARG A 49 -4.32 10.21 -11.88
CA ARG A 49 -5.03 9.21 -12.68
C ARG A 49 -4.03 8.11 -13.03
N ILE A 50 -4.39 6.89 -12.69
CA ILE A 50 -3.49 5.75 -12.88
C ILE A 50 -3.69 5.17 -14.27
N ASP A 51 -2.60 5.02 -15.00
CA ASP A 51 -2.62 4.39 -16.31
C ASP A 51 -2.86 2.89 -16.15
N GLU A 52 -3.78 2.35 -16.92
CA GLU A 52 -4.15 0.95 -16.82
C GLU A 52 -2.97 0.02 -17.10
N PHE A 53 -2.15 0.37 -18.06
CA PHE A 53 -0.99 -0.41 -18.43
C PHE A 53 0.03 -0.44 -17.28
N LYS A 54 0.27 0.71 -16.67
CA LYS A 54 1.17 0.81 -15.51
C LYS A 54 0.62 0.01 -14.33
N LYS A 55 -0.69 0.03 -14.16
CA LYS A 55 -1.32 -0.68 -13.06
C LYS A 55 -1.15 -2.20 -13.22
N GLN A 56 -1.33 -2.71 -14.41
CA GLN A 56 -1.13 -4.12 -14.66
C GLN A 56 0.30 -4.53 -14.39
N ASN A 57 1.25 -3.69 -14.82
CA ASN A 57 2.66 -3.95 -14.59
C ASN A 57 2.99 -3.91 -13.10
N PHE A 58 2.36 -2.99 -12.39
CA PHE A 58 2.53 -2.87 -10.95
C PHE A 58 2.12 -4.16 -10.22
N TRP A 59 0.96 -4.70 -10.57
CA TRP A 59 0.49 -5.94 -9.93
C TRP A 59 1.40 -7.10 -10.23
N LYS A 60 1.95 -7.14 -11.43
CA LYS A 60 2.92 -8.16 -11.78
C LYS A 60 4.16 -8.06 -10.89
N LYS A 61 4.65 -6.84 -10.65
CA LYS A 61 5.79 -6.62 -9.77
C LYS A 61 5.48 -6.98 -8.34
N ILE A 62 4.27 -6.69 -7.88
CA ILE A 62 3.85 -7.04 -6.52
C ILE A 62 3.94 -8.56 -6.32
N ASN A 63 3.51 -9.32 -7.30
CA ASN A 63 3.63 -10.78 -7.24
C ASN A 63 5.09 -11.22 -7.18
N GLU A 64 5.95 -10.58 -7.99
CA GLU A 64 7.36 -10.92 -8.03
C GLU A 64 8.07 -10.59 -6.72
N LEU A 65 7.67 -9.52 -6.07
CA LEU A 65 8.27 -9.12 -4.80
C LEU A 65 7.82 -9.98 -3.62
N GLY A 66 6.80 -10.80 -3.81
CA GLY A 66 6.31 -11.66 -2.75
C GLY A 66 5.52 -10.94 -1.68
N VAL A 67 4.89 -9.83 -2.05
CA VAL A 67 4.14 -9.02 -1.08
C VAL A 67 3.03 -9.82 -0.42
N TRP A 68 2.41 -10.73 -1.15
CA TRP A 68 1.32 -11.55 -0.61
C TRP A 68 1.77 -12.48 0.50
N ASN A 69 3.08 -12.69 0.64
CA ASN A 69 3.65 -13.56 1.67
C ASN A 69 4.20 -12.79 2.86
N TRP A 70 4.05 -11.47 2.88
CA TRP A 70 4.49 -10.68 4.01
C TRP A 70 3.69 -11.03 5.26
N HIS A 71 4.31 -10.84 6.42
CA HIS A 71 3.61 -11.04 7.69
C HIS A 71 2.64 -9.89 7.92
N SER A 72 1.62 -10.15 8.72
CA SER A 72 0.62 -9.12 9.00
C SER A 72 1.13 -8.05 9.97
N LYS A 73 2.20 -8.35 10.70
CA LYS A 73 2.70 -7.43 11.72
C LYS A 73 4.22 -7.46 11.76
N TYR A 74 4.84 -6.30 11.88
CA TYR A 74 6.30 -6.18 12.00
C TYR A 74 6.66 -5.35 13.23
N PRO A 75 7.64 -5.80 14.03
CA PRO A 75 8.37 -7.04 13.84
C PRO A 75 7.47 -8.23 14.04
N HIS A 76 7.65 -9.29 13.26
CA HIS A 76 6.85 -10.50 13.39
C HIS A 76 7.44 -11.45 14.43
N LYS A 77 8.63 -11.13 14.91
CA LYS A 77 9.31 -11.81 15.99
C LYS A 77 9.86 -10.77 16.94
N GLU A 78 10.12 -11.17 18.16
CA GLU A 78 10.69 -10.25 19.13
C GLU A 78 12.06 -9.78 18.64
N PRO A 79 12.28 -8.46 18.54
CA PRO A 79 13.54 -7.95 18.02
C PRO A 79 14.68 -8.16 19.00
N LYS A 80 15.88 -8.33 18.48
CA LYS A 80 17.07 -8.54 19.30
C LYS A 80 17.57 -7.25 19.93
N TYR A 81 17.11 -6.12 19.46
CA TYR A 81 17.53 -4.82 19.99
C TYR A 81 16.33 -3.89 19.97
N GLN A 82 16.42 -2.87 20.82
CA GLN A 82 15.36 -1.87 20.87
C GLN A 82 15.41 -0.97 19.66
N PRO A 83 14.27 -0.62 19.09
CA PRO A 83 14.26 0.37 18.02
C PRO A 83 14.66 1.73 18.56
N PRO A 84 15.16 2.62 17.71
CA PRO A 84 15.47 3.98 18.15
C PRO A 84 14.22 4.72 18.56
N THR A 85 14.40 5.84 19.25
CA THR A 85 13.28 6.64 19.70
C THR A 85 12.50 7.26 18.57
N CYS A 86 13.16 7.45 17.43
CA CYS A 86 12.50 7.93 16.22
C CYS A 86 11.56 6.85 15.71
N GLN A 87 10.27 7.14 15.67
CA GLN A 87 9.27 6.12 15.41
C GLN A 87 8.62 6.30 14.05
N VAL A 88 8.46 5.18 13.36
CA VAL A 88 7.67 5.14 12.13
C VAL A 88 6.64 4.04 12.29
N ASN A 89 5.37 4.42 12.30
CA ASN A 89 4.26 3.47 12.29
C ASN A 89 3.68 3.45 10.89
N TRP A 90 3.48 2.27 10.34
CA TRP A 90 2.94 2.16 9.00
C TRP A 90 1.87 1.10 8.92
N ASN A 91 0.94 1.29 7.98
CA ASN A 91 -0.13 0.35 7.70
C ASN A 91 -0.30 0.22 6.21
N LEU A 92 -0.52 -0.99 5.76
CA LEU A 92 -0.69 -1.27 4.35
C LEU A 92 -1.88 -2.18 4.15
N LYS A 93 -2.73 -1.83 3.20
CA LYS A 93 -3.86 -2.64 2.78
C LYS A 93 -3.80 -2.77 1.27
N ILE A 94 -3.74 -4.00 0.79
CA ILE A 94 -3.70 -4.27 -0.64
C ILE A 94 -4.81 -5.25 -0.97
N ILE A 95 -5.64 -4.88 -1.92
CA ILE A 95 -6.70 -5.77 -2.42
C ILE A 95 -6.58 -5.80 -3.93
N ASN A 96 -6.53 -7.01 -4.47
CA ASN A 96 -6.55 -7.21 -5.91
C ASN A 96 -7.54 -8.33 -6.19
N HIS A 97 -8.77 -7.93 -6.51
CA HIS A 97 -9.89 -8.84 -6.77
C HIS A 97 -10.13 -9.73 -5.55
N ASP A 98 -9.78 -11.01 -5.63
CA ASP A 98 -10.07 -11.96 -4.56
C ASP A 98 -8.94 -12.10 -3.56
N LYS A 99 -7.84 -11.38 -3.75
CA LYS A 99 -6.71 -11.42 -2.84
C LYS A 99 -6.68 -10.17 -1.98
N ALA A 100 -6.37 -10.34 -0.71
CA ALA A 100 -6.25 -9.20 0.20
C ALA A 100 -5.09 -9.44 1.15
N LYS A 101 -4.38 -8.35 1.46
CA LYS A 101 -3.27 -8.41 2.39
C LYS A 101 -3.29 -7.16 3.26
N TYR A 102 -3.20 -7.38 4.56
CA TYR A 102 -3.15 -6.31 5.55
C TYR A 102 -1.87 -6.47 6.35
N CYS A 103 -1.06 -5.42 6.36
CA CYS A 103 0.21 -5.43 7.07
C CYS A 103 0.35 -4.15 7.88
N SER A 104 1.06 -4.24 8.99
CA SER A 104 1.38 -3.05 9.77
C SER A 104 2.73 -3.26 10.42
N GLY A 105 3.36 -2.16 10.81
CA GLY A 105 4.64 -2.26 11.46
C GLY A 105 4.99 -1.03 12.25
N TYR A 106 5.96 -1.20 13.12
CA TYR A 106 6.50 -0.17 13.96
C TYR A 106 8.02 -0.22 13.81
N TYR A 107 8.59 0.74 13.07
CA TYR A 107 10.01 0.85 12.79
C TYR A 107 10.58 -0.29 11.93
N PHE A 108 9.97 -1.46 11.91
CA PHE A 108 10.43 -2.62 11.16
C PHE A 108 9.58 -2.82 9.92
N PHE A 109 10.23 -3.24 8.83
CA PHE A 109 9.60 -3.35 7.52
C PHE A 109 9.82 -4.73 6.93
N PRO A 110 8.92 -5.20 6.06
CA PRO A 110 9.13 -6.47 5.41
C PRO A 110 10.27 -6.41 4.40
N ARG A 111 10.74 -7.58 4.04
CA ARG A 111 11.72 -7.71 2.99
C ARG A 111 11.14 -7.16 1.69
N ASN A 112 11.96 -6.46 0.93
CA ASN A 112 11.55 -5.85 -0.34
C ASN A 112 10.60 -4.67 -0.17
N PHE A 113 10.44 -4.16 1.05
CA PHE A 113 9.53 -3.03 1.26
C PHE A 113 9.96 -1.81 0.45
N LYS A 114 11.25 -1.53 0.40
CA LYS A 114 11.75 -0.38 -0.36
C LYS A 114 11.47 -0.55 -1.86
N LYS A 115 11.57 -1.76 -2.36
CA LYS A 115 11.26 -2.03 -3.76
C LYS A 115 9.78 -1.83 -4.03
N PHE A 116 8.94 -2.23 -3.08
CA PHE A 116 7.51 -2.01 -3.18
C PHE A 116 7.21 -0.52 -3.25
N ILE A 117 7.83 0.28 -2.38
CA ILE A 117 7.60 1.71 -2.35
C ILE A 117 8.04 2.35 -3.67
N LYS A 118 9.15 1.87 -4.22
CA LYS A 118 9.62 2.38 -5.52
C LYS A 118 8.61 2.10 -6.63
N GLU A 119 8.05 0.88 -6.64
CA GLU A 119 7.05 0.54 -7.65
C GLU A 119 5.79 1.39 -7.47
N LEU A 120 5.41 1.62 -6.23
CA LEU A 120 4.25 2.44 -5.95
C LEU A 120 4.49 3.89 -6.40
N SER A 121 5.69 4.40 -6.15
CA SER A 121 6.05 5.75 -6.59
C SER A 121 6.00 5.86 -8.12
N ASP A 122 6.51 4.84 -8.80
CA ASP A 122 6.48 4.84 -10.27
C ASP A 122 5.05 4.80 -10.79
N LEU A 123 4.21 4.00 -10.14
CA LEU A 123 2.80 3.90 -10.54
C LEU A 123 2.07 5.22 -10.38
N MET A 124 2.32 5.90 -9.28
CA MET A 124 1.67 7.17 -8.98
C MET A 124 2.30 8.34 -9.71
N GLY A 125 3.54 8.21 -10.16
CA GLY A 125 4.26 9.32 -10.74
C GLY A 125 4.64 10.38 -9.72
N VAL A 126 4.65 10.02 -8.45
CA VAL A 126 4.98 10.92 -7.33
C VAL A 126 5.95 10.19 -6.42
N GLU A 127 6.97 10.90 -5.97
CA GLU A 127 7.94 10.29 -5.06
C GLU A 127 7.32 10.03 -3.71
N ILE A 128 7.46 8.80 -3.21
CA ILE A 128 6.95 8.40 -1.91
C ILE A 128 8.13 7.89 -1.09
N ASN A 129 8.32 8.47 0.08
CA ASN A 129 9.41 8.08 1.00
C ASN A 129 8.82 7.76 2.36
N ILE A 130 9.21 6.59 2.91
CA ILE A 130 8.68 6.11 4.20
C ILE A 130 9.81 5.63 5.08
N ASP A 131 10.95 5.98 5.06
CA ASP A 131 11.97 5.52 6.00
C ASP A 131 12.70 6.63 6.76
#